data_89fdc7f0db9f14b5910ed4af74ce937c
#
_entry.id   89fdc7f0db9f14b5910ed4af74ce937c
#
_cell.length_a   1.000
_cell.length_b   1.000
_cell.length_c   1.000
_cell.angle_alpha   90.00
_cell.angle_beta   90.00
_cell.angle_gamma   90.00
#
_symmetry.space_group_name_H-M   'P 1'
#
loop_
_entity.id
_entity.type
_entity.pdbx_description
1 polymer ?
#
loop_
_entity_poly.entity_id
_entity_poly.type
_entity_poly.pdbx_seq_one_letter_code
_entity_poly.pdbx_strand_id
1 'polypeptide(L)'
;MKDEKYLELLAEKYPTEQAVCREIINLKAILSLPKGTEHFMSDLHGEYEAFCHILNNCSGVIREKVDLLFGDTLSDLDREEICTLIYYPVEKLALIKKEGKNNEEWYRVILGKLIEIARLFSSKYTRSKVRKAMPKEYAYILDELIHVQKDEDDNQLIYHRNILDTLLELQNADEFIEVLAGLIKRLAVDHLHIVGDIFDRGPCADRIMDLLMTYHSIDIEWGNHDILWMGAAAGSRACIATVIRNNLKYDNMKILENSYGISLRKLTLFAEKIYPDIDPMKAALKEISVLLFKLEGQVILRNPDYKMEDKLLLHKVDVARQTVEIDGR
;
A
#
# COMPACT_ATOMS: atom_id res chain seq x y z
N MET A 1 40.56 3.50 0.57
CA MET A 1 39.73 4.46 1.35
C MET A 1 38.22 4.15 1.38
N LYS A 2 37.51 3.97 0.25
CA LYS A 2 36.06 3.56 0.33
C LYS A 2 35.89 2.15 0.89
N ASP A 3 36.73 1.23 0.51
CA ASP A 3 36.68 -0.17 0.95
C ASP A 3 37.05 -0.35 2.43
N GLU A 4 38.02 0.39 2.95
CA GLU A 4 38.43 0.35 4.36
C GLU A 4 37.31 0.74 5.29
N LYS A 5 36.60 1.85 5.00
CA LYS A 5 35.48 2.29 5.82
C LYS A 5 34.30 1.32 5.80
N TYR A 6 34.07 0.67 4.67
CA TYR A 6 33.11 -0.41 4.55
C TYR A 6 33.45 -1.62 5.38
N LEU A 7 34.73 -2.04 5.35
CA LEU A 7 35.23 -3.16 6.15
C LEU A 7 35.22 -2.86 7.66
N GLU A 8 35.47 -1.62 8.07
CA GLU A 8 35.32 -1.19 9.46
C GLU A 8 33.89 -1.35 9.95
N LEU A 9 32.91 -0.89 9.16
CA LEU A 9 31.48 -1.04 9.48
C LEU A 9 31.05 -2.51 9.53
N LEU A 10 31.61 -3.38 8.66
CA LEU A 10 31.34 -4.80 8.72
C LEU A 10 31.97 -5.44 9.96
N ALA A 11 33.17 -4.99 10.38
CA ALA A 11 33.82 -5.48 11.59
C ALA A 11 33.06 -5.11 12.86
N GLU A 12 32.42 -3.92 12.91
CA GLU A 12 31.52 -3.56 14.00
C GLU A 12 30.30 -4.50 14.08
N LYS A 13 29.73 -4.83 12.91
CA LYS A 13 28.56 -5.72 12.81
C LYS A 13 28.89 -7.18 13.09
N TYR A 14 30.09 -7.63 12.69
CA TYR A 14 30.59 -9.02 12.82
C TYR A 14 31.95 -9.04 13.53
N PRO A 15 31.96 -8.84 14.85
CA PRO A 15 33.24 -8.59 15.57
C PRO A 15 34.11 -9.83 15.78
N THR A 16 33.61 -11.03 15.43
CA THR A 16 34.35 -12.28 15.58
C THR A 16 34.28 -13.14 14.33
N GLU A 17 35.27 -14.00 14.13
CA GLU A 17 35.27 -14.95 13.03
C GLU A 17 34.05 -15.87 13.05
N GLN A 18 33.63 -16.32 14.23
CA GLN A 18 32.41 -17.11 14.36
C GLN A 18 31.14 -16.34 13.91
N ALA A 19 31.08 -15.03 14.21
CA ALA A 19 29.97 -14.19 13.73
C ALA A 19 29.94 -14.09 12.21
N VAL A 20 31.09 -13.91 11.58
CA VAL A 20 31.27 -13.90 10.12
C VAL A 20 30.87 -15.24 9.52
N CYS A 21 31.43 -16.35 10.03
CA CYS A 21 31.13 -17.69 9.52
C CYS A 21 29.63 -18.02 9.63
N ARG A 22 29.00 -17.71 10.76
CA ARG A 22 27.57 -17.91 10.96
C ARG A 22 26.76 -17.15 9.92
N GLU A 23 27.12 -15.91 9.66
CA GLU A 23 26.40 -15.09 8.66
C GLU A 23 26.60 -15.63 7.24
N ILE A 24 27.79 -16.04 6.88
CA ILE A 24 28.08 -16.66 5.57
C ILE A 24 27.24 -17.94 5.39
N ILE A 25 27.16 -18.80 6.41
CA ILE A 25 26.35 -20.02 6.37
C ILE A 25 24.88 -19.65 6.18
N ASN A 26 24.38 -18.69 6.95
CA ASN A 26 22.99 -18.21 6.86
C ASN A 26 22.67 -17.67 5.46
N LEU A 27 23.50 -16.77 4.93
CA LEU A 27 23.31 -16.17 3.60
C LEU A 27 23.38 -17.20 2.48
N LYS A 28 24.34 -18.15 2.53
CA LYS A 28 24.43 -19.25 1.55
C LYS A 28 23.19 -20.13 1.58
N ALA A 29 22.66 -20.44 2.77
CA ALA A 29 21.45 -21.22 2.91
C ALA A 29 20.23 -20.46 2.34
N ILE A 30 20.11 -19.15 2.61
CA ILE A 30 19.01 -18.31 2.08
C ILE A 30 19.02 -18.26 0.55
N LEU A 31 20.20 -18.25 -0.09
CA LEU A 31 20.29 -18.26 -1.56
C LEU A 31 19.69 -19.52 -2.21
N SER A 32 19.50 -20.60 -1.45
CA SER A 32 18.86 -21.83 -1.92
C SER A 32 17.33 -21.81 -1.74
N LEU A 33 16.77 -20.81 -1.05
CA LEU A 33 15.33 -20.68 -0.90
C LEU A 33 14.69 -20.05 -2.15
N PRO A 34 13.41 -20.35 -2.43
CA PRO A 34 12.65 -19.64 -3.45
C PRO A 34 12.65 -18.13 -3.18
N LYS A 35 12.68 -17.33 -4.24
CA LYS A 35 12.55 -15.88 -4.13
C LYS A 35 11.17 -15.52 -3.55
N GLY A 36 11.12 -14.51 -2.70
CA GLY A 36 9.88 -13.93 -2.20
C GLY A 36 9.06 -13.32 -3.35
N THR A 37 7.75 -13.21 -3.15
CA THR A 37 6.87 -12.57 -4.12
C THR A 37 7.01 -11.06 -4.02
N GLU A 38 7.38 -10.42 -5.11
CA GLU A 38 7.37 -8.96 -5.25
C GLU A 38 6.10 -8.54 -5.98
N HIS A 39 5.42 -7.53 -5.47
CA HIS A 39 4.16 -7.02 -6.00
C HIS A 39 4.39 -5.60 -6.52
N PHE A 40 4.05 -5.34 -7.77
CA PHE A 40 4.20 -4.04 -8.42
C PHE A 40 2.82 -3.45 -8.68
N MET A 41 2.63 -2.19 -8.28
CA MET A 41 1.39 -1.44 -8.50
C MET A 41 1.71 -0.02 -8.93
N SER A 42 0.97 0.51 -9.90
CA SER A 42 1.09 1.88 -10.40
C SER A 42 -0.29 2.53 -10.58
N ASP A 43 -0.32 3.83 -10.81
CA ASP A 43 -1.52 4.59 -11.17
C ASP A 43 -2.67 4.42 -10.15
N LEU A 44 -2.34 4.50 -8.85
CA LEU A 44 -3.31 4.33 -7.77
C LEU A 44 -4.34 5.47 -7.72
N HIS A 45 -3.90 6.68 -8.07
CA HIS A 45 -4.74 7.86 -8.27
C HIS A 45 -5.82 8.09 -7.23
N GLY A 46 -5.52 7.83 -5.95
CA GLY A 46 -6.47 8.01 -4.85
C GLY A 46 -7.65 7.03 -4.83
N GLU A 47 -7.62 5.96 -5.64
CA GLU A 47 -8.67 4.93 -5.71
C GLU A 47 -8.48 3.88 -4.59
N TYR A 48 -8.74 4.30 -3.34
CA TYR A 48 -8.43 3.54 -2.14
C TYR A 48 -9.09 2.16 -2.10
N GLU A 49 -10.37 2.07 -2.45
CA GLU A 49 -11.11 0.79 -2.36
C GLU A 49 -10.57 -0.24 -3.37
N ALA A 50 -10.30 0.18 -4.60
CA ALA A 50 -9.68 -0.67 -5.62
C ALA A 50 -8.26 -1.09 -5.19
N PHE A 51 -7.48 -0.15 -4.67
CA PHE A 51 -6.15 -0.42 -4.14
C PHE A 51 -6.19 -1.46 -3.00
N CYS A 52 -7.06 -1.26 -2.00
CA CYS A 52 -7.22 -2.19 -0.88
C CYS A 52 -7.66 -3.58 -1.35
N HIS A 53 -8.55 -3.65 -2.36
CA HIS A 53 -8.99 -4.93 -2.91
C HIS A 53 -7.83 -5.71 -3.53
N ILE A 54 -7.02 -5.07 -4.38
CA ILE A 54 -5.86 -5.70 -5.01
C ILE A 54 -4.80 -6.09 -3.96
N LEU A 55 -4.59 -5.23 -2.96
CA LEU A 55 -3.65 -5.50 -1.88
C LEU A 55 -4.10 -6.70 -1.03
N ASN A 56 -5.38 -6.78 -0.68
CA ASN A 56 -5.93 -7.86 0.14
C ASN A 56 -5.92 -9.22 -0.57
N ASN A 57 -6.16 -9.27 -1.88
CA ASN A 57 -6.12 -10.51 -2.64
C ASN A 57 -4.71 -10.88 -3.15
N CYS A 58 -3.72 -10.01 -2.89
CA CYS A 58 -2.33 -10.20 -3.32
C CYS A 58 -2.21 -10.50 -4.81
N SER A 59 -2.97 -9.76 -5.66
CA SER A 59 -3.06 -9.99 -7.12
C SER A 59 -3.37 -11.44 -7.51
N GLY A 60 -4.18 -12.12 -6.71
CA GLY A 60 -4.63 -13.49 -6.98
C GLY A 60 -3.69 -14.60 -6.48
N VAL A 61 -2.52 -14.27 -5.92
CA VAL A 61 -1.55 -15.28 -5.40
C VAL A 61 -2.17 -16.17 -4.32
N ILE A 62 -3.03 -15.60 -3.46
CA ILE A 62 -3.72 -16.38 -2.42
C ILE A 62 -4.66 -17.39 -3.07
N ARG A 63 -5.45 -17.00 -4.07
CA ARG A 63 -6.36 -17.89 -4.78
C ARG A 63 -5.60 -19.04 -5.44
N GLU A 64 -4.50 -18.75 -6.13
CA GLU A 64 -3.65 -19.79 -6.73
C GLU A 64 -3.19 -20.84 -5.72
N LYS A 65 -2.80 -20.42 -4.51
CA LYS A 65 -2.35 -21.36 -3.46
C LYS A 65 -3.50 -22.12 -2.80
N VAL A 66 -4.67 -21.50 -2.66
CA VAL A 66 -5.90 -22.19 -2.20
C VAL A 66 -6.32 -23.27 -3.22
N ASP A 67 -6.29 -22.93 -4.51
CA ASP A 67 -6.60 -23.92 -5.58
C ASP A 67 -5.56 -25.05 -5.62
N LEU A 68 -4.28 -24.75 -5.40
CA LEU A 68 -3.23 -25.78 -5.32
C LEU A 68 -3.44 -26.74 -4.15
N LEU A 69 -3.87 -26.26 -2.99
CA LEU A 69 -4.07 -27.10 -1.79
C LEU A 69 -5.38 -27.90 -1.85
N PHE A 70 -6.44 -27.29 -2.34
CA PHE A 70 -7.80 -27.80 -2.16
C PHE A 70 -8.56 -28.02 -3.46
N GLY A 71 -7.92 -27.90 -4.63
CA GLY A 71 -8.57 -28.05 -5.94
C GLY A 71 -9.27 -29.39 -6.13
N ASP A 72 -8.69 -30.47 -5.59
CA ASP A 72 -9.23 -31.82 -5.69
C ASP A 72 -10.24 -32.19 -4.57
N THR A 73 -10.31 -31.37 -3.51
CA THR A 73 -11.06 -31.72 -2.28
C THR A 73 -12.23 -30.81 -1.97
N LEU A 74 -12.21 -29.58 -2.46
CA LEU A 74 -13.22 -28.56 -2.22
C LEU A 74 -13.85 -28.07 -3.51
N SER A 75 -15.14 -27.70 -3.44
CA SER A 75 -15.80 -27.01 -4.54
C SER A 75 -15.20 -25.63 -4.82
N ASP A 76 -15.43 -25.07 -6.03
CA ASP A 76 -15.03 -23.70 -6.35
C ASP A 76 -15.61 -22.68 -5.37
N LEU A 77 -16.87 -22.85 -4.96
CA LEU A 77 -17.55 -21.98 -4.02
C LEU A 77 -16.89 -22.00 -2.64
N ASP A 78 -16.55 -23.19 -2.13
CA ASP A 78 -15.87 -23.31 -0.83
C ASP A 78 -14.48 -22.63 -0.85
N ARG A 79 -13.74 -22.80 -1.94
CA ARG A 79 -12.43 -22.15 -2.11
C ARG A 79 -12.56 -20.64 -2.21
N GLU A 80 -13.59 -20.14 -2.89
CA GLU A 80 -13.89 -18.72 -2.98
C GLU A 80 -14.29 -18.14 -1.62
N GLU A 81 -15.05 -18.88 -0.81
CA GLU A 81 -15.39 -18.49 0.56
C GLU A 81 -14.16 -18.38 1.46
N ILE A 82 -13.21 -19.33 1.36
CA ILE A 82 -11.94 -19.30 2.08
C ILE A 82 -11.14 -18.06 1.64
N CYS A 83 -11.01 -17.81 0.35
CA CYS A 83 -10.32 -16.64 -0.17
C CYS A 83 -10.95 -15.34 0.35
N THR A 84 -12.27 -15.24 0.29
CA THR A 84 -13.00 -14.06 0.80
C THR A 84 -12.76 -13.85 2.30
N LEU A 85 -12.72 -14.93 3.08
CA LEU A 85 -12.41 -14.86 4.51
C LEU A 85 -10.98 -14.36 4.76
N ILE A 86 -10.00 -14.77 3.93
CA ILE A 86 -8.63 -14.26 4.05
C ILE A 86 -8.54 -12.79 3.64
N TYR A 87 -9.26 -12.40 2.58
CA TYR A 87 -9.22 -11.01 2.07
C TYR A 87 -9.88 -10.03 3.03
N TYR A 88 -11.06 -10.39 3.58
CA TYR A 88 -11.94 -9.55 4.38
C TYR A 88 -12.44 -10.32 5.62
N PRO A 89 -11.54 -10.67 6.57
CA PRO A 89 -11.90 -11.56 7.67
C PRO A 89 -13.00 -10.98 8.56
N VAL A 90 -12.94 -9.69 8.91
CA VAL A 90 -13.91 -9.04 9.80
C VAL A 90 -15.32 -9.05 9.19
N GLU A 91 -15.43 -8.61 7.92
CA GLU A 91 -16.69 -8.50 7.20
C GLU A 91 -17.29 -9.89 6.92
N LYS A 92 -16.45 -10.85 6.51
CA LYS A 92 -16.92 -12.22 6.22
C LYS A 92 -17.36 -12.95 7.48
N LEU A 93 -16.63 -12.82 8.59
CA LEU A 93 -17.04 -13.36 9.90
C LEU A 93 -18.37 -12.78 10.37
N ALA A 94 -18.58 -11.48 10.21
CA ALA A 94 -19.85 -10.85 10.55
C ALA A 94 -21.02 -11.43 9.74
N LEU A 95 -20.83 -11.70 8.46
CA LEU A 95 -21.83 -12.35 7.60
C LEU A 95 -22.12 -13.79 8.03
N ILE A 96 -21.08 -14.60 8.28
CA ILE A 96 -21.19 -16.00 8.72
C ILE A 96 -21.96 -16.10 10.04
N LYS A 97 -21.66 -15.20 10.99
CA LYS A 97 -22.39 -15.11 12.27
C LYS A 97 -23.87 -14.75 12.08
N LYS A 98 -24.15 -13.80 11.21
CA LYS A 98 -25.53 -13.41 10.88
C LYS A 98 -26.32 -14.55 10.26
N GLU A 99 -25.67 -15.43 9.52
CA GLU A 99 -26.26 -16.63 8.91
C GLU A 99 -26.35 -17.81 9.88
N GLY A 100 -25.78 -17.72 11.08
CA GLY A 100 -25.76 -18.79 12.09
C GLY A 100 -24.92 -20.01 11.71
N LYS A 101 -23.94 -19.82 10.83
CA LYS A 101 -23.06 -20.88 10.33
C LYS A 101 -21.80 -21.13 11.18
N ASN A 102 -21.54 -20.29 12.16
CA ASN A 102 -20.33 -20.28 12.99
C ASN A 102 -20.41 -21.25 14.18
N ASN A 103 -20.68 -22.53 13.95
CA ASN A 103 -20.61 -23.55 14.98
C ASN A 103 -19.16 -24.03 15.22
N GLU A 104 -18.93 -24.78 16.30
CA GLU A 104 -17.57 -25.27 16.64
C GLU A 104 -16.92 -26.10 15.54
N GLU A 105 -17.69 -26.91 14.85
CA GLU A 105 -17.18 -27.73 13.74
C GLU A 105 -16.71 -26.87 12.58
N TRP A 106 -17.46 -25.82 12.25
CA TRP A 106 -17.06 -24.85 11.23
C TRP A 106 -15.73 -24.18 11.60
N TYR A 107 -15.58 -23.73 12.85
CA TYR A 107 -14.32 -23.11 13.30
C TYR A 107 -13.14 -24.09 13.20
N ARG A 108 -13.29 -25.34 13.64
CA ARG A 108 -12.23 -26.35 13.54
C ARG A 108 -11.78 -26.58 12.09
N VAL A 109 -12.74 -26.72 11.19
CA VAL A 109 -12.47 -26.94 9.78
C VAL A 109 -11.78 -25.75 9.14
N ILE A 110 -12.28 -24.53 9.38
CA ILE A 110 -11.71 -23.33 8.77
C ILE A 110 -10.32 -22.99 9.33
N LEU A 111 -10.11 -23.10 10.64
CA LEU A 111 -8.80 -22.91 11.26
C LEU A 111 -7.78 -23.91 10.70
N GLY A 112 -8.14 -25.18 10.58
CA GLY A 112 -7.28 -26.19 9.97
C GLY A 112 -6.85 -25.79 8.54
N LYS A 113 -7.78 -25.35 7.70
CA LYS A 113 -7.50 -24.90 6.32
C LYS A 113 -6.61 -23.65 6.29
N LEU A 114 -6.87 -22.65 7.14
CA LEU A 114 -6.05 -21.44 7.21
C LEU A 114 -4.62 -21.75 7.68
N ILE A 115 -4.44 -22.69 8.63
CA ILE A 115 -3.13 -23.15 9.07
C ILE A 115 -2.37 -23.83 7.92
N GLU A 116 -3.04 -24.68 7.12
CA GLU A 116 -2.42 -25.31 5.96
C GLU A 116 -1.97 -24.28 4.91
N ILE A 117 -2.80 -23.27 4.64
CA ILE A 117 -2.47 -22.17 3.73
C ILE A 117 -1.27 -21.38 4.29
N ALA A 118 -1.29 -21.02 5.57
CA ALA A 118 -0.18 -20.32 6.21
C ALA A 118 1.12 -21.13 6.18
N ARG A 119 1.05 -22.44 6.37
CA ARG A 119 2.18 -23.37 6.24
C ARG A 119 2.75 -23.38 4.82
N LEU A 120 1.91 -23.42 3.80
CA LEU A 120 2.35 -23.38 2.42
C LEU A 120 3.09 -22.06 2.11
N PHE A 121 2.55 -20.91 2.52
CA PHE A 121 3.21 -19.63 2.33
C PHE A 121 4.51 -19.51 3.14
N SER A 122 4.58 -20.10 4.34
CA SER A 122 5.77 -20.07 5.18
C SER A 122 6.93 -20.88 4.61
N SER A 123 6.66 -21.93 3.81
CA SER A 123 7.66 -22.88 3.31
C SER A 123 8.76 -22.25 2.46
N LYS A 124 8.51 -21.09 1.83
CA LYS A 124 9.51 -20.36 1.02
C LYS A 124 10.45 -19.47 1.82
N TYR A 125 10.26 -19.36 3.15
CA TYR A 125 11.04 -18.48 4.01
C TYR A 125 11.78 -19.24 5.10
N THR A 126 12.78 -18.58 5.70
CA THR A 126 13.40 -19.08 6.91
C THR A 126 12.42 -18.99 8.09
N ARG A 127 12.51 -19.93 9.05
CA ARG A 127 11.71 -19.87 10.28
C ARG A 127 11.82 -18.52 10.99
N SER A 128 13.04 -17.97 11.04
CA SER A 128 13.28 -16.65 11.64
C SER A 128 12.49 -15.53 10.96
N LYS A 129 12.38 -15.55 9.62
CA LYS A 129 11.60 -14.55 8.87
C LYS A 129 10.11 -14.73 9.12
N VAL A 130 9.60 -15.96 9.09
CA VAL A 130 8.21 -16.28 9.39
C VAL A 130 7.84 -15.82 10.80
N ARG A 131 8.66 -16.13 11.80
CA ARG A 131 8.42 -15.74 13.19
C ARG A 131 8.41 -14.24 13.40
N LYS A 132 9.26 -13.48 12.70
CA LYS A 132 9.22 -12.00 12.71
C LYS A 132 7.97 -11.42 12.04
N ALA A 133 7.32 -12.16 11.16
CA ALA A 133 6.07 -11.76 10.53
C ALA A 133 4.85 -12.00 11.42
N MET A 134 4.95 -12.87 12.42
CA MET A 134 3.85 -13.17 13.35
C MET A 134 3.61 -12.02 14.32
N PRO A 135 2.33 -11.72 14.66
CA PRO A 135 2.01 -10.85 15.78
C PRO A 135 2.57 -11.40 17.08
N LYS A 136 3.13 -10.54 17.92
CA LYS A 136 3.85 -10.95 19.15
C LYS A 136 2.99 -11.78 20.10
N GLU A 137 1.74 -11.41 20.23
CA GLU A 137 0.75 -12.01 21.12
C GLU A 137 0.45 -13.46 20.76
N TYR A 138 0.45 -13.79 19.47
CA TYR A 138 0.14 -15.12 18.93
C TYR A 138 1.34 -15.86 18.37
N ALA A 139 2.54 -15.28 18.43
CA ALA A 139 3.72 -15.84 17.74
C ALA A 139 4.05 -17.27 18.18
N TYR A 140 3.91 -17.58 19.47
CA TYR A 140 4.15 -18.94 19.99
C TYR A 140 3.14 -19.93 19.42
N ILE A 141 1.83 -19.62 19.51
CA ILE A 141 0.74 -20.49 19.05
C ILE A 141 0.84 -20.72 17.53
N LEU A 142 1.11 -19.66 16.77
CA LEU A 142 1.26 -19.74 15.32
C LEU A 142 2.48 -20.58 14.92
N ASP A 143 3.61 -20.43 15.62
CA ASP A 143 4.84 -21.17 15.33
C ASP A 143 4.63 -22.68 15.56
N GLU A 144 3.95 -23.06 16.65
CA GLU A 144 3.58 -24.44 16.94
C GLU A 144 2.65 -25.02 15.83
N LEU A 145 1.54 -24.35 15.53
CA LEU A 145 0.53 -24.85 14.60
C LEU A 145 1.01 -24.91 13.14
N ILE A 146 1.84 -23.96 12.71
CA ILE A 146 2.36 -23.94 11.32
C ILE A 146 3.45 -24.99 11.11
N HIS A 147 4.22 -25.35 12.13
CA HIS A 147 5.33 -26.29 12.02
C HIS A 147 5.00 -27.73 12.44
N VAL A 148 3.71 -28.06 12.62
CA VAL A 148 3.22 -29.43 12.84
C VAL A 148 3.80 -30.39 11.81
N GLN A 149 4.39 -31.48 12.23
CA GLN A 149 4.96 -32.50 11.35
C GLN A 149 3.95 -33.62 11.06
N LYS A 150 4.07 -34.28 9.92
CA LYS A 150 3.15 -35.36 9.51
C LYS A 150 3.32 -36.63 10.37
N ASP A 151 4.47 -36.81 10.97
CA ASP A 151 4.87 -38.02 11.71
C ASP A 151 4.87 -37.76 13.23
N GLU A 152 4.00 -36.85 13.71
CA GLU A 152 3.86 -36.55 15.13
C GLU A 152 3.28 -37.72 15.90
N ASP A 153 3.76 -37.91 17.14
CA ASP A 153 3.18 -38.87 18.05
C ASP A 153 1.81 -38.44 18.57
N ASP A 154 1.07 -39.38 19.19
CA ASP A 154 -0.28 -39.12 19.70
C ASP A 154 -0.32 -37.94 20.70
N ASN A 155 0.72 -37.72 21.47
CA ASN A 155 0.77 -36.63 22.46
C ASN A 155 0.89 -35.26 21.79
N GLN A 156 1.67 -35.16 20.70
CA GLN A 156 1.81 -33.93 19.93
C GLN A 156 0.51 -33.60 19.21
N LEU A 157 -0.16 -34.60 18.63
CA LEU A 157 -1.49 -34.41 18.01
C LEU A 157 -2.52 -33.93 19.02
N ILE A 158 -2.53 -34.50 20.23
CA ILE A 158 -3.39 -34.06 21.32
C ILE A 158 -3.05 -32.62 21.74
N TYR A 159 -1.78 -32.29 21.84
CA TYR A 159 -1.33 -30.94 22.19
C TYR A 159 -1.82 -29.89 21.18
N HIS A 160 -1.64 -30.11 19.90
CA HIS A 160 -2.11 -29.18 18.86
C HIS A 160 -3.64 -29.07 18.82
N ARG A 161 -4.35 -30.19 19.04
CA ARG A 161 -5.81 -30.18 19.17
C ARG A 161 -6.26 -29.35 20.36
N ASN A 162 -5.61 -29.51 21.52
CA ASN A 162 -5.95 -28.77 22.73
C ASN A 162 -5.75 -27.26 22.54
N ILE A 163 -4.76 -26.81 21.74
CA ILE A 163 -4.62 -25.39 21.40
C ILE A 163 -5.88 -24.88 20.69
N LEU A 164 -6.36 -25.60 19.66
CA LEU A 164 -7.56 -25.20 18.92
C LEU A 164 -8.82 -25.26 19.81
N ASP A 165 -8.95 -26.29 20.63
CA ASP A 165 -10.08 -26.46 21.54
C ASP A 165 -10.12 -25.31 22.56
N THR A 166 -8.98 -24.94 23.11
CA THR A 166 -8.86 -23.81 24.06
C THR A 166 -9.19 -22.46 23.38
N LEU A 167 -8.80 -22.25 22.13
CA LEU A 167 -9.19 -21.05 21.39
C LEU A 167 -10.72 -20.94 21.24
N LEU A 168 -11.41 -22.07 21.03
CA LEU A 168 -12.88 -22.11 20.97
C LEU A 168 -13.53 -21.88 22.33
N GLU A 169 -13.05 -22.55 23.37
CA GLU A 169 -13.53 -22.38 24.77
C GLU A 169 -13.41 -20.93 25.25
N LEU A 170 -12.32 -20.26 24.90
CA LEU A 170 -12.08 -18.85 25.24
C LEU A 170 -12.82 -17.87 24.32
N GLN A 171 -13.57 -18.36 23.31
CA GLN A 171 -14.26 -17.54 22.29
C GLN A 171 -13.32 -16.59 21.52
N ASN A 172 -12.07 -17.01 21.33
CA ASN A 172 -11.03 -16.20 20.65
C ASN A 172 -10.75 -16.66 19.21
N ALA A 173 -11.59 -17.54 18.66
CA ALA A 173 -11.41 -18.09 17.32
C ALA A 173 -11.53 -17.03 16.20
N ASP A 174 -12.37 -16.02 16.36
CA ASP A 174 -12.52 -14.94 15.36
C ASP A 174 -11.24 -14.12 15.24
N GLU A 175 -10.72 -13.64 16.37
CA GLU A 175 -9.47 -12.89 16.40
C GLU A 175 -8.31 -13.72 15.82
N PHE A 176 -8.29 -15.01 16.13
CA PHE A 176 -7.26 -15.90 15.60
C PHE A 176 -7.38 -16.12 14.09
N ILE A 177 -8.60 -16.15 13.52
CA ILE A 177 -8.84 -16.15 12.07
C ILE A 177 -8.31 -14.86 11.44
N GLU A 178 -8.58 -13.70 12.04
CA GLU A 178 -8.05 -12.41 11.58
C GLU A 178 -6.53 -12.37 11.57
N VAL A 179 -5.92 -12.89 12.63
CA VAL A 179 -4.46 -13.00 12.78
C VAL A 179 -3.86 -13.93 11.72
N LEU A 180 -4.47 -15.10 11.48
CA LEU A 180 -4.03 -16.02 10.43
C LEU A 180 -4.18 -15.40 9.04
N ALA A 181 -5.30 -14.76 8.75
CA ALA A 181 -5.53 -14.07 7.49
C ALA A 181 -4.49 -12.96 7.25
N GLY A 182 -4.18 -12.19 8.29
CA GLY A 182 -3.13 -11.18 8.25
C GLY A 182 -1.74 -11.77 7.98
N LEU A 183 -1.41 -12.87 8.65
CA LEU A 183 -0.13 -13.58 8.44
C LEU A 183 -0.03 -14.14 7.00
N ILE A 184 -1.10 -14.75 6.50
CA ILE A 184 -1.16 -15.29 5.12
C ILE A 184 -0.89 -14.15 4.12
N LYS A 185 -1.59 -13.02 4.23
CA LYS A 185 -1.37 -11.86 3.35
C LYS A 185 0.06 -11.34 3.43
N ARG A 186 0.61 -11.24 4.63
CA ARG A 186 1.99 -10.78 4.85
C ARG A 186 3.04 -11.72 4.27
N LEU A 187 2.80 -13.04 4.30
CA LEU A 187 3.70 -14.05 3.72
C LEU A 187 3.47 -14.23 2.21
N ALA A 188 2.29 -13.86 1.71
CA ALA A 188 1.98 -13.93 0.28
C ALA A 188 2.80 -12.93 -0.54
N VAL A 189 2.93 -11.69 -0.05
CA VAL A 189 3.74 -10.63 -0.67
C VAL A 189 4.89 -10.27 0.25
N ASP A 190 6.11 -10.47 -0.22
CA ASP A 190 7.33 -10.18 0.53
C ASP A 190 7.68 -8.70 0.48
N HIS A 191 7.51 -8.08 -0.67
CA HIS A 191 7.82 -6.68 -0.93
C HIS A 191 6.82 -6.05 -1.90
N LEU A 192 6.40 -4.85 -1.60
CA LEU A 192 5.49 -4.05 -2.42
C LEU A 192 6.26 -2.90 -3.08
N HIS A 193 6.16 -2.79 -4.40
CA HIS A 193 6.71 -1.69 -5.18
C HIS A 193 5.56 -0.83 -5.70
N ILE A 194 5.51 0.42 -5.28
CA ILE A 194 4.59 1.42 -5.84
C ILE A 194 5.35 2.22 -6.89
N VAL A 195 4.90 2.13 -8.13
CA VAL A 195 5.56 2.72 -9.29
C VAL A 195 4.85 4.02 -9.70
N GLY A 196 4.63 4.90 -8.71
CA GLY A 196 4.14 6.25 -8.88
C GLY A 196 2.64 6.41 -9.12
N ASP A 197 2.27 7.69 -9.26
CA ASP A 197 0.92 8.20 -9.48
C ASP A 197 -0.09 7.77 -8.40
N ILE A 198 0.30 8.00 -7.14
CA ILE A 198 -0.56 7.80 -5.97
C ILE A 198 -1.61 8.92 -5.89
N PHE A 199 -1.20 10.15 -6.18
CA PHE A 199 -1.99 11.36 -6.04
C PHE A 199 -2.77 11.71 -7.31
N ASP A 200 -3.70 12.66 -7.11
CA ASP A 200 -4.64 13.25 -8.06
C ASP A 200 -5.67 12.25 -8.62
N ARG A 201 -6.74 12.78 -9.20
CA ARG A 201 -7.93 12.15 -9.76
C ARG A 201 -8.90 11.62 -8.71
N GLY A 202 -8.59 10.53 -8.00
CA GLY A 202 -9.44 9.98 -6.93
C GLY A 202 -9.30 10.70 -5.58
N PRO A 203 -10.25 10.52 -4.65
CA PRO A 203 -10.38 11.37 -3.47
C PRO A 203 -9.60 10.91 -2.23
N CYS A 204 -8.92 9.76 -2.25
CA CYS A 204 -8.38 9.12 -1.04
C CYS A 204 -6.89 8.78 -1.12
N ALA A 205 -6.08 9.62 -1.76
CA ALA A 205 -4.63 9.42 -1.81
C ALA A 205 -3.98 9.49 -0.42
N ASP A 206 -4.52 10.29 0.48
CA ASP A 206 -4.14 10.38 1.90
C ASP A 206 -4.29 9.04 2.61
N ARG A 207 -5.44 8.36 2.46
CA ARG A 207 -5.70 7.05 3.04
C ARG A 207 -4.78 5.96 2.47
N ILE A 208 -4.47 6.04 1.18
CA ILE A 208 -3.49 5.15 0.55
C ILE A 208 -2.12 5.37 1.19
N MET A 209 -1.67 6.62 1.33
CA MET A 209 -0.39 6.95 1.97
C MET A 209 -0.32 6.45 3.41
N ASP A 210 -1.37 6.66 4.22
CA ASP A 210 -1.42 6.18 5.61
C ASP A 210 -1.25 4.66 5.69
N LEU A 211 -1.88 3.92 4.78
CA LEU A 211 -1.74 2.46 4.70
C LEU A 211 -0.31 2.07 4.28
N LEU A 212 0.24 2.70 3.24
CA LEU A 212 1.58 2.42 2.75
C LEU A 212 2.66 2.70 3.80
N MET A 213 2.50 3.76 4.61
CA MET A 213 3.43 4.11 5.71
C MET A 213 3.53 3.02 6.79
N THR A 214 2.52 2.16 6.91
CA THR A 214 2.49 1.05 7.87
C THR A 214 2.76 -0.32 7.24
N TYR A 215 2.93 -0.36 5.91
CA TYR A 215 3.18 -1.61 5.21
C TYR A 215 4.54 -2.22 5.58
N HIS A 216 4.60 -3.54 5.71
CA HIS A 216 5.76 -4.23 6.31
C HIS A 216 7.07 -4.16 5.52
N SER A 217 6.99 -4.02 4.19
CA SER A 217 8.17 -3.90 3.31
C SER A 217 7.75 -3.26 2.00
N ILE A 218 8.18 -2.03 1.76
CA ILE A 218 7.74 -1.23 0.63
C ILE A 218 8.84 -0.32 0.14
N ASP A 219 8.85 -0.06 -1.15
CA ASP A 219 9.45 1.13 -1.75
C ASP A 219 8.43 1.87 -2.63
N ILE A 220 8.63 3.16 -2.78
CA ILE A 220 7.74 4.05 -3.52
C ILE A 220 8.60 4.88 -4.46
N GLU A 221 8.37 4.72 -5.76
CA GLU A 221 8.85 5.65 -6.77
C GLU A 221 7.78 6.72 -7.01
N TRP A 222 8.19 7.93 -7.34
CA TRP A 222 7.27 9.02 -7.62
C TRP A 222 6.90 9.07 -9.11
N GLY A 223 5.60 9.24 -9.39
CA GLY A 223 5.08 9.54 -10.71
C GLY A 223 5.05 11.05 -10.99
N ASN A 224 4.56 11.43 -12.16
CA ASN A 224 4.46 12.84 -12.53
C ASN A 224 3.45 13.63 -11.67
N HIS A 225 2.42 12.98 -11.14
CA HIS A 225 1.50 13.61 -10.19
C HIS A 225 2.14 13.78 -8.81
N ASP A 226 2.85 12.76 -8.33
CA ASP A 226 3.47 12.77 -7.00
C ASP A 226 4.55 13.84 -6.87
N ILE A 227 5.37 14.05 -7.91
CA ILE A 227 6.42 15.08 -7.91
C ILE A 227 5.85 16.49 -7.76
N LEU A 228 4.62 16.73 -8.23
CA LEU A 228 3.94 18.01 -8.04
C LEU A 228 3.58 18.23 -6.56
N TRP A 229 3.11 17.19 -5.88
CA TRP A 229 2.83 17.24 -4.44
C TRP A 229 4.10 17.38 -3.62
N MET A 230 5.18 16.66 -3.99
CA MET A 230 6.50 16.82 -3.37
C MET A 230 7.04 18.24 -3.55
N GLY A 231 6.93 18.79 -4.76
CA GLY A 231 7.31 20.16 -5.06
C GLY A 231 6.47 21.19 -4.29
N ALA A 232 5.17 20.94 -4.13
CA ALA A 232 4.28 21.78 -3.33
C ALA A 232 4.67 21.76 -1.85
N ALA A 233 4.94 20.57 -1.28
CA ALA A 233 5.42 20.42 0.09
C ALA A 233 6.77 21.10 0.31
N ALA A 234 7.65 21.10 -0.70
CA ALA A 234 8.92 21.81 -0.69
C ALA A 234 8.79 23.34 -0.88
N GLY A 235 7.57 23.88 -1.04
CA GLY A 235 7.29 25.31 -1.15
C GLY A 235 7.38 25.90 -2.56
N SER A 236 7.42 25.06 -3.62
CA SER A 236 7.33 25.54 -5.01
C SER A 236 5.95 26.13 -5.27
N ARG A 237 5.88 27.45 -5.49
CA ARG A 237 4.61 28.14 -5.73
C ARG A 237 3.88 27.64 -6.98
N ALA A 238 4.60 27.29 -8.03
CA ALA A 238 4.01 26.71 -9.25
C ALA A 238 3.42 25.33 -8.98
N CYS A 239 4.13 24.46 -8.25
CA CYS A 239 3.61 23.15 -7.85
C CYS A 239 2.39 23.27 -6.93
N ILE A 240 2.40 24.21 -5.95
CA ILE A 240 1.24 24.50 -5.09
C ILE A 240 0.03 24.89 -5.94
N ALA A 241 0.19 25.80 -6.90
CA ALA A 241 -0.89 26.21 -7.77
C ALA A 241 -1.40 25.06 -8.67
N THR A 242 -0.49 24.21 -9.13
CA THR A 242 -0.83 23.02 -9.94
C THR A 242 -1.64 22.02 -9.12
N VAL A 243 -1.19 21.71 -7.90
CA VAL A 243 -1.92 20.78 -6.99
C VAL A 243 -3.32 21.32 -6.68
N ILE A 244 -3.45 22.61 -6.35
CA ILE A 244 -4.76 23.22 -6.10
C ILE A 244 -5.64 23.15 -7.34
N ARG A 245 -5.10 23.50 -8.52
CA ARG A 245 -5.84 23.43 -9.79
C ARG A 245 -6.34 22.02 -10.10
N ASN A 246 -5.49 21.01 -9.90
CA ASN A 246 -5.85 19.63 -10.15
C ASN A 246 -6.97 19.18 -9.21
N ASN A 247 -6.87 19.48 -7.92
CA ASN A 247 -7.92 19.13 -6.96
C ASN A 247 -9.26 19.83 -7.26
N LEU A 248 -9.24 21.11 -7.67
CA LEU A 248 -10.45 21.80 -8.14
C LEU A 248 -11.03 21.17 -9.41
N LYS A 249 -10.16 20.75 -10.36
CA LYS A 249 -10.58 20.12 -11.62
C LYS A 249 -11.23 18.75 -11.40
N TYR A 250 -10.75 17.99 -10.44
CA TYR A 250 -11.24 16.63 -10.14
C TYR A 250 -12.28 16.59 -9.01
N ASP A 251 -12.68 17.75 -8.49
CA ASP A 251 -13.62 17.87 -7.34
C ASP A 251 -13.12 17.18 -6.06
N ASN A 252 -11.81 17.19 -5.84
CA ASN A 252 -11.13 16.54 -4.71
C ASN A 252 -10.67 17.52 -3.62
N MET A 253 -11.39 18.62 -3.45
CA MET A 253 -11.07 19.64 -2.45
C MET A 253 -10.95 19.09 -1.02
N LYS A 254 -11.72 18.04 -0.72
CA LYS A 254 -11.73 17.42 0.61
C LYS A 254 -10.36 16.90 1.05
N ILE A 255 -9.52 16.44 0.11
CA ILE A 255 -8.17 15.96 0.45
C ILE A 255 -7.32 17.12 0.97
N LEU A 256 -7.38 18.29 0.34
CA LEU A 256 -6.64 19.46 0.78
C LEU A 256 -7.15 19.99 2.13
N GLU A 257 -8.46 20.14 2.28
CA GLU A 257 -9.08 20.77 3.44
C GLU A 257 -9.14 19.86 4.66
N ASN A 258 -9.61 18.63 4.50
CA ASN A 258 -9.84 17.71 5.62
C ASN A 258 -8.57 16.94 6.01
N SER A 259 -7.82 16.41 5.04
CA SER A 259 -6.67 15.55 5.31
C SER A 259 -5.41 16.36 5.59
N TYR A 260 -5.20 17.47 4.86
CA TYR A 260 -3.99 18.30 5.00
C TYR A 260 -4.23 19.67 5.66
N GLY A 261 -5.48 20.01 6.00
CA GLY A 261 -5.81 21.26 6.70
C GLY A 261 -5.55 22.54 5.88
N ILE A 262 -5.53 22.43 4.55
CA ILE A 262 -5.23 23.54 3.64
C ILE A 262 -6.53 24.20 3.20
N SER A 263 -6.87 25.36 3.79
CA SER A 263 -8.08 26.08 3.43
C SER A 263 -7.92 26.88 2.15
N LEU A 264 -8.83 26.67 1.19
CA LEU A 264 -8.91 27.42 -0.07
C LEU A 264 -9.88 28.59 -0.01
N ARG A 265 -10.44 28.91 1.15
CA ARG A 265 -11.41 29.99 1.34
C ARG A 265 -10.95 31.35 0.79
N LYS A 266 -9.67 31.70 0.96
CA LYS A 266 -9.14 32.97 0.45
C LYS A 266 -9.15 33.01 -1.08
N LEU A 267 -8.81 31.89 -1.73
CA LEU A 267 -8.85 31.77 -3.19
C LEU A 267 -10.31 31.91 -3.70
N THR A 268 -11.23 31.21 -3.06
CA THR A 268 -12.65 31.21 -3.46
C THR A 268 -13.26 32.62 -3.36
N LEU A 269 -13.08 33.29 -2.20
CA LEU A 269 -13.58 34.65 -1.99
C LEU A 269 -12.93 35.68 -2.96
N PHE A 270 -11.66 35.52 -3.28
CA PHE A 270 -10.99 36.39 -4.25
C PHE A 270 -11.53 36.14 -5.66
N ALA A 271 -11.71 34.87 -6.06
CA ALA A 271 -12.24 34.51 -7.35
C ALA A 271 -13.70 34.99 -7.56
N GLU A 272 -14.56 34.85 -6.55
CA GLU A 272 -15.93 35.39 -6.56
C GLU A 272 -15.98 36.90 -6.80
N LYS A 273 -15.05 37.64 -6.18
CA LYS A 273 -14.94 39.09 -6.39
C LYS A 273 -14.54 39.44 -7.83
N ILE A 274 -13.67 38.66 -8.46
CA ILE A 274 -13.17 38.90 -9.82
C ILE A 274 -14.17 38.41 -10.88
N TYR A 275 -14.88 37.33 -10.60
CA TYR A 275 -15.79 36.67 -11.52
C TYR A 275 -17.18 36.47 -10.88
N PRO A 276 -17.94 37.57 -10.62
CA PRO A 276 -19.21 37.50 -9.85
C PRO A 276 -20.33 36.69 -10.55
N ASP A 277 -20.25 36.57 -11.87
CA ASP A 277 -21.27 35.90 -12.67
C ASP A 277 -20.98 34.42 -12.96
N ILE A 278 -19.90 33.86 -12.35
CA ILE A 278 -19.48 32.49 -12.57
C ILE A 278 -19.67 31.70 -11.26
N ASP A 279 -20.04 30.45 -11.38
CA ASP A 279 -20.10 29.53 -10.25
C ASP A 279 -18.79 29.57 -9.42
N PRO A 280 -18.85 29.66 -8.07
CA PRO A 280 -17.68 29.88 -7.22
C PRO A 280 -16.53 28.92 -7.45
N MET A 281 -16.82 27.63 -7.68
CA MET A 281 -15.78 26.61 -7.92
C MET A 281 -15.14 26.78 -9.29
N LYS A 282 -15.92 27.12 -10.32
CA LYS A 282 -15.41 27.44 -11.66
C LYS A 282 -14.61 28.74 -11.64
N ALA A 283 -15.04 29.74 -10.87
CA ALA A 283 -14.30 30.98 -10.66
C ALA A 283 -12.94 30.71 -10.00
N ALA A 284 -12.90 29.88 -8.94
CA ALA A 284 -11.67 29.48 -8.27
C ALA A 284 -10.72 28.71 -9.19
N LEU A 285 -11.26 27.77 -9.99
CA LEU A 285 -10.47 27.03 -10.98
C LEU A 285 -9.87 27.96 -12.06
N LYS A 286 -10.65 28.95 -12.53
CA LYS A 286 -10.17 29.94 -13.48
C LYS A 286 -9.06 30.80 -12.89
N GLU A 287 -9.25 31.31 -11.68
CA GLU A 287 -8.28 32.17 -11.01
C GLU A 287 -6.98 31.43 -10.71
N ILE A 288 -7.03 30.21 -10.16
CA ILE A 288 -5.80 29.45 -9.89
C ILE A 288 -5.07 29.07 -11.18
N SER A 289 -5.78 28.88 -12.29
CA SER A 289 -5.17 28.64 -13.61
C SER A 289 -4.42 29.86 -14.11
N VAL A 290 -4.94 31.08 -13.89
CA VAL A 290 -4.26 32.34 -14.23
C VAL A 290 -3.03 32.53 -13.34
N LEU A 291 -3.16 32.27 -12.04
CA LEU A 291 -2.03 32.34 -11.10
C LEU A 291 -0.93 31.34 -11.48
N LEU A 292 -1.29 30.10 -11.79
CA LEU A 292 -0.35 29.08 -12.21
C LEU A 292 0.41 29.51 -13.48
N PHE A 293 -0.29 30.00 -14.48
CA PHE A 293 0.32 30.45 -15.72
C PHE A 293 1.35 31.56 -15.49
N LYS A 294 1.07 32.51 -14.59
CA LYS A 294 2.03 33.55 -14.20
C LYS A 294 3.23 32.99 -13.44
N LEU A 295 3.00 32.01 -12.54
CA LEU A 295 4.07 31.41 -11.75
C LEU A 295 5.00 30.55 -12.61
N GLU A 296 4.46 29.79 -13.56
CA GLU A 296 5.24 29.02 -14.54
C GLU A 296 6.11 29.96 -15.41
N GLY A 297 5.53 31.05 -15.89
CA GLY A 297 6.29 32.08 -16.61
C GLY A 297 7.45 32.66 -15.78
N GLN A 298 7.26 32.90 -14.48
CA GLN A 298 8.34 33.33 -13.60
C GLN A 298 9.43 32.28 -13.39
N VAL A 299 9.06 30.98 -13.40
CA VAL A 299 10.04 29.88 -13.32
C VAL A 299 10.90 29.86 -14.57
N ILE A 300 10.29 29.96 -15.76
CA ILE A 300 11.01 30.02 -17.03
C ILE A 300 11.97 31.20 -17.08
N LEU A 301 11.49 32.39 -16.73
CA LEU A 301 12.31 33.61 -16.76
C LEU A 301 13.52 33.55 -15.81
N ARG A 302 13.40 32.84 -14.67
CA ARG A 302 14.50 32.65 -13.72
C ARG A 302 15.48 31.55 -14.12
N ASN A 303 15.11 30.70 -15.05
CA ASN A 303 15.90 29.53 -15.47
C ASN A 303 16.04 29.50 -17.02
N PRO A 304 16.79 30.42 -17.61
CA PRO A 304 16.93 30.50 -19.06
C PRO A 304 17.56 29.23 -19.67
N ASP A 305 18.31 28.47 -18.88
CA ASP A 305 18.90 27.18 -19.30
C ASP A 305 17.86 26.13 -19.67
N TYR A 306 16.60 26.28 -19.24
CA TYR A 306 15.50 25.39 -19.62
C TYR A 306 15.10 25.55 -21.09
N LYS A 307 15.47 26.66 -21.75
CA LYS A 307 15.15 26.94 -23.15
C LYS A 307 13.66 26.81 -23.46
N MET A 308 12.82 27.38 -22.59
CA MET A 308 11.36 27.30 -22.66
C MET A 308 10.70 28.66 -22.91
N GLU A 309 11.42 29.62 -23.48
CA GLU A 309 10.91 30.97 -23.73
C GLU A 309 9.73 30.99 -24.72
N ASP A 310 9.61 29.96 -25.55
CA ASP A 310 8.47 29.73 -26.47
C ASP A 310 7.14 29.55 -25.71
N LYS A 311 7.18 29.12 -24.45
CA LYS A 311 6.02 28.98 -23.56
C LYS A 311 5.56 30.30 -22.93
N LEU A 312 6.34 31.38 -23.04
CA LEU A 312 5.99 32.69 -22.50
C LEU A 312 5.01 33.40 -23.44
N LEU A 313 3.71 33.25 -23.21
CA LEU A 313 2.65 33.80 -24.08
C LEU A 313 1.97 35.05 -23.53
N LEU A 314 2.03 35.32 -22.21
CA LEU A 314 1.31 36.44 -21.58
C LEU A 314 1.65 37.81 -22.17
N HIS A 315 2.90 38.05 -22.53
CA HIS A 315 3.35 39.33 -23.10
C HIS A 315 2.90 39.50 -24.57
N LYS A 316 2.44 38.44 -25.23
CA LYS A 316 1.95 38.43 -26.58
C LYS A 316 0.42 38.67 -26.68
N VAL A 317 -0.26 38.78 -25.55
CA VAL A 317 -1.69 39.01 -25.48
C VAL A 317 -2.00 40.49 -25.57
N ASP A 318 -2.73 40.91 -26.61
CA ASP A 318 -3.33 42.24 -26.69
C ASP A 318 -4.77 42.17 -26.14
N VAL A 319 -4.93 42.64 -24.90
CA VAL A 319 -6.22 42.61 -24.18
C VAL A 319 -7.25 43.51 -24.89
N ALA A 320 -6.83 44.65 -25.48
CA ALA A 320 -7.75 45.58 -26.14
C ALA A 320 -8.30 45.03 -27.43
N ARG A 321 -7.48 44.31 -28.18
CA ARG A 321 -7.86 43.67 -29.45
C ARG A 321 -8.39 42.25 -29.27
N GLN A 322 -8.29 41.70 -28.06
CA GLN A 322 -8.63 40.29 -27.75
C GLN A 322 -7.89 39.29 -28.65
N THR A 323 -6.62 39.56 -28.95
CA THR A 323 -5.77 38.74 -29.81
C THR A 323 -4.50 38.32 -29.08
N VAL A 324 -3.88 37.25 -29.55
CA VAL A 324 -2.55 36.81 -29.14
C VAL A 324 -1.72 36.53 -30.40
N GLU A 325 -0.49 37.03 -30.41
CA GLU A 325 0.45 36.74 -31.48
C GLU A 325 1.21 35.46 -31.20
N ILE A 326 1.02 34.44 -32.02
CA ILE A 326 1.72 33.17 -31.94
C ILE A 326 2.41 32.93 -33.31
N ASP A 327 3.74 32.75 -33.25
CA ASP A 327 4.58 32.50 -34.43
C ASP A 327 4.35 33.48 -35.61
N GLY A 328 4.17 34.79 -35.27
CA GLY A 328 3.97 35.86 -36.23
C GLY A 328 2.58 35.92 -36.89
N ARG A 329 1.60 35.24 -36.29
CA ARG A 329 0.19 35.25 -36.70
C ARG A 329 -0.73 35.72 -35.60
#